data_cf3231642c82a9a6098fef37f8d96ec1
#
_entry.id   cf3231642c82a9a6098fef37f8d96ec1
#
_cell.length_a   1.000
_cell.length_b   1.000
_cell.length_c   1.000
_cell.angle_alpha   90.00
_cell.angle_beta   90.00
_cell.angle_gamma   90.00
#
_symmetry.space_group_name_H-M   'P 1'
#
loop_
_entity.id
_entity.type
_entity.pdbx_description
1 polymer ?
#
loop_
_entity_poly.entity_id
_entity_poly.type
_entity_poly.pdbx_seq_one_letter_code
_entity_poly.pdbx_strand_id
1 'polypeptide(L)'
;EPAPRASLAGVRVLVVDDHATNRLLVASLLSSWGCHFHEAVHAEAALDQLREAARNNAPFGVALLDMHLTDMDALELARRIKASPELHATRMILMSSLGERGDTARLTELGFAGFLTKPLRQAQLRDCLALVLGRETTPNTAPTPALVTGDTVFLERKRRVRILVAEDNPTNQIVAVAILKKLGYRADVVANGLEAVRALETIPYDLVLMDCQMPEMDGFEATRRIRGQRSEGRGQRSVRQD
;
A
#
# COMPACT_ATOMS: atom_id res chain seq x y z
N GLU A 1 -12.23 -10.51 -8.28
CA GLU A 1 -11.45 -9.33 -8.70
C GLU A 1 -10.72 -8.79 -7.47
N PRO A 2 -9.41 -8.54 -7.55
CA PRO A 2 -8.73 -7.86 -6.45
C PRO A 2 -9.40 -6.50 -6.25
N ALA A 3 -9.68 -6.15 -5.00
CA ALA A 3 -10.27 -4.85 -4.65
C ALA A 3 -9.53 -3.73 -5.41
N PRO A 4 -10.24 -2.79 -6.04
CA PRO A 4 -9.63 -1.78 -6.88
C PRO A 4 -8.56 -1.03 -6.06
N ARG A 5 -7.32 -1.10 -6.52
CA ARG A 5 -6.27 -0.24 -5.98
C ARG A 5 -6.77 1.19 -6.17
N ALA A 6 -6.78 1.99 -5.11
CA ALA A 6 -7.14 3.40 -5.23
C ALA A 6 -6.35 3.98 -6.41
N SER A 7 -7.09 4.44 -7.43
CA SER A 7 -6.47 5.02 -8.61
C SER A 7 -5.73 6.27 -8.17
N LEU A 8 -4.45 6.38 -8.51
CA LEU A 8 -3.66 7.59 -8.27
C LEU A 8 -3.87 8.62 -9.38
N ALA A 9 -4.56 8.27 -10.46
CA ALA A 9 -4.81 9.15 -11.59
C ALA A 9 -5.59 10.40 -11.15
N GLY A 10 -5.10 11.57 -11.57
CA GLY A 10 -5.69 12.86 -11.24
C GLY A 10 -5.36 13.40 -9.83
N VAL A 11 -4.69 12.61 -8.98
CA VAL A 11 -4.27 13.08 -7.66
C VAL A 11 -3.21 14.19 -7.81
N ARG A 12 -3.42 15.30 -7.09
CA ARG A 12 -2.46 16.41 -7.04
C ARG A 12 -1.44 16.17 -5.94
N VAL A 13 -0.16 16.12 -6.30
CA VAL A 13 0.97 15.86 -5.39
C VAL A 13 1.95 17.00 -5.41
N LEU A 14 2.36 17.50 -4.26
CA LEU A 14 3.49 18.42 -4.13
C LEU A 14 4.73 17.64 -3.72
N VAL A 15 5.82 17.77 -4.44
CA VAL A 15 7.12 17.15 -4.16
C VAL A 15 8.07 18.23 -3.66
N VAL A 16 8.54 18.10 -2.42
CA VAL A 16 9.45 19.05 -1.77
C VAL A 16 10.75 18.33 -1.43
N ASP A 17 11.80 18.62 -2.18
CA ASP A 17 13.14 18.04 -2.01
C ASP A 17 14.13 19.01 -2.66
N ASP A 18 15.23 19.34 -2.00
CA ASP A 18 16.22 20.28 -2.52
C ASP A 18 17.11 19.67 -3.61
N HIS A 19 17.18 18.33 -3.69
CA HIS A 19 17.96 17.61 -4.68
C HIS A 19 17.19 17.36 -5.98
N ALA A 20 17.63 17.95 -7.08
CA ALA A 20 16.99 17.82 -8.39
C ALA A 20 16.83 16.37 -8.86
N THR A 21 17.81 15.50 -8.61
CA THR A 21 17.74 14.08 -9.01
C THR A 21 16.62 13.34 -8.29
N ASN A 22 16.39 13.62 -7.00
CA ASN A 22 15.31 13.02 -6.25
C ASN A 22 13.95 13.48 -6.79
N ARG A 23 13.80 14.79 -7.03
CA ARG A 23 12.56 15.33 -7.61
C ARG A 23 12.26 14.71 -8.97
N LEU A 24 13.27 14.61 -9.85
CA LEU A 24 13.11 14.00 -11.17
C LEU A 24 12.65 12.55 -11.10
N LEU A 25 13.24 11.75 -10.17
CA LEU A 25 12.82 10.37 -9.95
C LEU A 25 11.36 10.29 -9.52
N VAL A 26 10.99 11.06 -8.50
CA VAL A 26 9.62 11.07 -7.97
C VAL A 26 8.63 11.57 -9.03
N ALA A 27 8.95 12.63 -9.73
CA ALA A 27 8.16 13.21 -10.82
C ALA A 27 7.88 12.18 -11.94
N SER A 28 8.92 11.44 -12.37
CA SER A 28 8.79 10.36 -13.36
C SER A 28 7.83 9.27 -12.90
N LEU A 29 7.92 8.85 -11.64
CA LEU A 29 7.02 7.84 -11.08
C LEU A 29 5.58 8.36 -10.99
N LEU A 30 5.36 9.57 -10.50
CA LEU A 30 4.04 10.20 -10.39
C LEU A 30 3.38 10.36 -11.77
N SER A 31 4.13 10.82 -12.77
CA SER A 31 3.68 10.89 -14.18
C SER A 31 3.21 9.54 -14.69
N SER A 32 3.99 8.47 -14.44
CA SER A 32 3.65 7.12 -14.90
C SER A 32 2.36 6.57 -14.29
N TRP A 33 1.91 7.13 -13.16
CA TRP A 33 0.65 6.76 -12.49
C TRP A 33 -0.51 7.73 -12.78
N GLY A 34 -0.28 8.73 -13.65
CA GLY A 34 -1.30 9.72 -14.03
C GLY A 34 -1.59 10.76 -12.95
N CYS A 35 -0.67 10.98 -12.01
CA CYS A 35 -0.78 12.05 -11.02
C CYS A 35 -0.47 13.41 -11.65
N HIS A 36 -1.11 14.47 -11.14
CA HIS A 36 -0.67 15.84 -11.36
C HIS A 36 0.30 16.22 -10.25
N PHE A 37 1.50 16.69 -10.58
CA PHE A 37 2.46 17.06 -9.56
C PHE A 37 3.05 18.44 -9.78
N HIS A 38 3.48 19.05 -8.69
CA HIS A 38 4.28 20.28 -8.66
C HIS A 38 5.53 20.00 -7.82
N GLU A 39 6.57 20.77 -8.08
CA GLU A 39 7.85 20.66 -7.39
C GLU A 39 8.16 21.94 -6.61
N ALA A 40 8.72 21.78 -5.42
CA ALA A 40 9.30 22.86 -4.65
C ALA A 40 10.70 22.47 -4.18
N VAL A 41 11.64 23.40 -4.29
CA VAL A 41 13.04 23.20 -3.90
C VAL A 41 13.24 23.53 -2.42
N HIS A 42 12.39 24.41 -1.88
CA HIS A 42 12.49 24.96 -0.53
C HIS A 42 11.15 24.89 0.19
N ALA A 43 11.18 24.85 1.51
CA ALA A 43 9.99 24.75 2.35
C ALA A 43 9.08 26.00 2.21
N GLU A 44 9.64 27.20 2.13
CA GLU A 44 8.84 28.43 1.94
C GLU A 44 8.11 28.41 0.58
N ALA A 45 8.78 28.00 -0.50
CA ALA A 45 8.13 27.84 -1.80
C ALA A 45 7.01 26.78 -1.76
N ALA A 46 7.19 25.71 -0.98
CA ALA A 46 6.15 24.71 -0.78
C ALA A 46 4.93 25.28 -0.06
N LEU A 47 5.13 26.09 1.01
CA LEU A 47 4.04 26.75 1.73
C LEU A 47 3.25 27.70 0.82
N ASP A 48 3.94 28.47 -0.01
CA ASP A 48 3.29 29.40 -0.93
C ASP A 48 2.43 28.65 -1.96
N GLN A 49 2.96 27.58 -2.56
CA GLN A 49 2.21 26.74 -3.50
C GLN A 49 1.00 26.06 -2.85
N LEU A 50 1.15 25.57 -1.60
CA LEU A 50 0.06 24.96 -0.84
C LEU A 50 -1.07 25.97 -0.60
N ARG A 51 -0.74 27.19 -0.16
CA ARG A 51 -1.70 28.27 0.09
C ARG A 51 -2.38 28.73 -1.19
N GLU A 52 -1.62 28.89 -2.27
CA GLU A 52 -2.17 29.26 -3.55
C GLU A 52 -3.14 28.20 -4.08
N ALA A 53 -2.78 26.92 -4.01
CA ALA A 53 -3.64 25.81 -4.40
C ALA A 53 -4.95 25.76 -3.57
N ALA A 54 -4.86 26.01 -2.25
CA ALA A 54 -6.03 26.07 -1.38
C ALA A 54 -6.96 27.25 -1.75
N ARG A 55 -6.41 28.45 -1.99
CA ARG A 55 -7.20 29.61 -2.43
C ARG A 55 -7.91 29.39 -3.77
N ASN A 56 -7.30 28.64 -4.65
CA ASN A 56 -7.83 28.31 -5.97
C ASN A 56 -8.82 27.13 -5.95
N ASN A 57 -9.25 26.65 -4.77
CA ASN A 57 -10.11 25.48 -4.57
C ASN A 57 -9.56 24.20 -5.27
N ALA A 58 -8.26 24.09 -5.39
CA ALA A 58 -7.55 22.97 -6.00
C ALA A 58 -6.40 22.51 -5.09
N PRO A 59 -6.68 22.09 -3.83
CA PRO A 59 -5.63 21.72 -2.88
C PRO A 59 -4.85 20.50 -3.36
N PHE A 60 -3.62 20.37 -2.88
CA PHE A 60 -2.87 19.14 -3.05
C PHE A 60 -3.45 18.05 -2.15
N GLY A 61 -3.65 16.85 -2.68
CA GLY A 61 -4.07 15.68 -1.91
C GLY A 61 -2.95 15.15 -1.02
N VAL A 62 -1.68 15.28 -1.49
CA VAL A 62 -0.49 14.82 -0.76
C VAL A 62 0.66 15.80 -0.96
N ALA A 63 1.45 16.03 0.10
CA ALA A 63 2.77 16.64 0.06
C ALA A 63 3.82 15.59 0.47
N LEU A 64 4.78 15.31 -0.42
CA LEU A 64 5.97 14.49 -0.16
C LEU A 64 7.09 15.43 0.29
N LEU A 65 7.52 15.32 1.53
CA LEU A 65 8.47 16.23 2.17
C LEU A 65 9.80 15.53 2.43
N ASP A 66 10.90 16.03 1.90
CA ASP A 66 12.22 15.58 2.31
C ASP A 66 12.53 16.06 3.73
N MET A 67 13.13 15.18 4.54
CA MET A 67 13.52 15.49 5.93
C MET A 67 14.44 16.70 5.97
N HIS A 68 15.43 16.76 5.09
CA HIS A 68 16.46 17.78 5.05
C HIS A 68 16.24 18.72 3.87
N LEU A 69 15.67 19.88 4.14
CA LEU A 69 15.59 21.00 3.20
C LEU A 69 16.58 22.08 3.61
N THR A 70 17.07 22.86 2.68
CA THR A 70 18.14 23.83 2.93
C THR A 70 17.71 25.03 3.76
N ASP A 71 16.44 25.41 3.71
CA ASP A 71 15.87 26.60 4.39
C ASP A 71 15.14 26.26 5.71
N MET A 72 14.59 25.04 5.83
CA MET A 72 13.80 24.63 6.98
C MET A 72 13.71 23.10 7.02
N ASP A 73 13.71 22.48 8.20
CA ASP A 73 13.46 21.05 8.28
C ASP A 73 11.97 20.68 8.02
N ALA A 74 11.72 19.46 7.58
CA ALA A 74 10.38 18.99 7.27
C ALA A 74 9.44 18.98 8.49
N LEU A 75 9.97 18.87 9.71
CA LEU A 75 9.15 18.83 10.92
C LEU A 75 8.61 20.23 11.24
N GLU A 76 9.40 21.28 11.00
CA GLU A 76 8.95 22.67 11.13
C GLU A 76 7.97 23.04 10.03
N LEU A 77 8.24 22.61 8.79
CA LEU A 77 7.30 22.78 7.67
C LEU A 77 5.95 22.10 8.00
N ALA A 78 5.97 20.89 8.54
CA ALA A 78 4.76 20.17 8.94
C ALA A 78 3.98 20.90 10.03
N ARG A 79 4.67 21.51 11.03
CA ARG A 79 4.00 22.32 12.06
C ARG A 79 3.26 23.50 11.45
N ARG A 80 3.89 24.20 10.51
CA ARG A 80 3.29 25.36 9.80
C ARG A 80 2.09 24.94 8.94
N ILE A 81 2.19 23.80 8.24
CA ILE A 81 1.07 23.24 7.46
C ILE A 81 -0.08 22.90 8.40
N LYS A 82 0.22 22.18 9.51
CA LYS A 82 -0.80 21.79 10.50
C LYS A 82 -1.46 22.97 11.21
N ALA A 83 -0.71 24.05 11.43
CA ALA A 83 -1.26 25.28 12.05
C ALA A 83 -2.16 26.08 11.11
N SER A 84 -2.17 25.80 9.82
CA SER A 84 -2.93 26.52 8.79
C SER A 84 -4.21 25.75 8.44
N PRO A 85 -5.41 26.19 8.87
CA PRO A 85 -6.67 25.48 8.65
C PRO A 85 -6.96 25.21 7.17
N GLU A 86 -6.58 26.12 6.28
CA GLU A 86 -6.76 26.03 4.84
C GLU A 86 -5.92 24.90 4.18
N LEU A 87 -4.90 24.39 4.89
CA LEU A 87 -4.02 23.33 4.41
C LEU A 87 -4.35 21.93 4.95
N HIS A 88 -5.37 21.80 5.81
CA HIS A 88 -5.73 20.53 6.45
C HIS A 88 -6.13 19.41 5.48
N ALA A 89 -6.53 19.75 4.26
CA ALA A 89 -6.87 18.77 3.22
C ALA A 89 -5.63 18.04 2.68
N THR A 90 -4.42 18.63 2.82
CA THR A 90 -3.18 18.07 2.30
C THR A 90 -2.58 17.07 3.30
N ARG A 91 -2.44 15.83 2.89
CA ARG A 91 -1.78 14.77 3.68
C ARG A 91 -0.27 14.83 3.50
N MET A 92 0.47 14.77 4.59
CA MET A 92 1.93 14.85 4.56
C MET A 92 2.56 13.46 4.64
N ILE A 93 3.53 13.19 3.76
CA ILE A 93 4.38 12.00 3.79
C ILE A 93 5.83 12.46 3.90
N LEU A 94 6.52 11.97 4.93
CA LEU A 94 7.94 12.28 5.14
C LEU A 94 8.81 11.30 4.36
N MET A 95 9.85 11.82 3.69
CA MET A 95 10.91 11.05 3.05
C MET A 95 12.23 11.31 3.81
N SER A 96 12.89 10.25 4.31
CA SER A 96 14.11 10.37 5.12
C SER A 96 15.14 9.32 4.74
N SER A 97 16.41 9.56 5.09
CA SER A 97 17.50 8.62 4.85
C SER A 97 17.46 7.41 5.80
N LEU A 98 18.09 6.29 5.39
CA LEU A 98 18.23 5.10 6.24
C LEU A 98 18.99 5.45 7.53
N GLY A 99 18.37 5.16 8.68
CA GLY A 99 18.96 5.43 10.00
C GLY A 99 18.24 6.53 10.81
N GLU A 100 17.50 7.41 10.16
CA GLU A 100 16.69 8.44 10.79
C GLU A 100 15.24 7.97 10.96
N ARG A 101 15.03 6.88 11.68
CA ARG A 101 13.69 6.47 12.10
C ARG A 101 13.18 7.49 13.11
N GLY A 102 12.43 8.47 12.62
CA GLY A 102 11.71 9.38 13.50
C GLY A 102 10.79 8.58 14.44
N ASP A 103 10.63 9.05 15.66
CA ASP A 103 9.63 8.52 16.58
C ASP A 103 8.26 8.60 15.89
N THR A 104 7.67 7.42 15.60
CA THR A 104 6.40 7.30 14.90
C THR A 104 5.28 8.07 15.60
N ALA A 105 5.30 8.15 16.95
CA ALA A 105 4.35 8.90 17.73
C ALA A 105 4.50 10.41 17.45
N ARG A 106 5.73 10.91 17.48
CA ARG A 106 6.04 12.32 17.18
C ARG A 106 5.65 12.72 15.75
N LEU A 107 5.92 11.86 14.76
CA LEU A 107 5.52 12.14 13.37
C LEU A 107 3.99 12.19 13.22
N THR A 108 3.28 11.29 13.89
CA THR A 108 1.82 11.28 13.91
C THR A 108 1.27 12.55 14.59
N GLU A 109 1.85 12.98 15.72
CA GLU A 109 1.48 14.23 16.39
C GLU A 109 1.71 15.46 15.51
N LEU A 110 2.75 15.44 14.67
CA LEU A 110 3.02 16.50 13.68
C LEU A 110 2.08 16.45 12.47
N GLY A 111 1.21 15.43 12.36
CA GLY A 111 0.22 15.31 11.29
C GLY A 111 0.72 14.59 10.04
N PHE A 112 1.87 13.91 10.12
CA PHE A 112 2.29 13.05 9.01
C PHE A 112 1.35 11.84 8.91
N ALA A 113 0.91 11.57 7.69
CA ALA A 113 0.09 10.42 7.35
C ALA A 113 0.95 9.21 6.90
N GLY A 114 2.17 9.47 6.44
CA GLY A 114 3.09 8.44 5.95
C GLY A 114 4.55 8.77 6.15
N PHE A 115 5.39 7.72 6.12
CA PHE A 115 6.84 7.80 6.21
C PHE A 115 7.48 6.82 5.23
N LEU A 116 8.46 7.30 4.46
CA LEU A 116 9.22 6.53 3.48
C LEU A 116 10.72 6.70 3.71
N THR A 117 11.46 5.61 3.59
CA THR A 117 12.93 5.63 3.66
C THR A 117 13.54 5.74 2.27
N LYS A 118 14.54 6.59 2.10
CA LYS A 118 15.38 6.64 0.89
C LYS A 118 16.40 5.50 0.91
N PRO A 119 16.74 4.85 -0.22
CA PRO A 119 16.27 5.16 -1.57
C PRO A 119 14.81 4.73 -1.80
N LEU A 120 14.04 5.60 -2.45
CA LEU A 120 12.63 5.37 -2.71
C LEU A 120 12.42 4.22 -3.71
N ARG A 121 11.71 3.17 -3.28
CA ARG A 121 11.30 2.08 -4.18
C ARG A 121 9.93 2.40 -4.76
N GLN A 122 9.79 2.28 -6.07
CA GLN A 122 8.55 2.53 -6.81
C GLN A 122 7.32 1.90 -6.13
N ALA A 123 7.42 0.63 -5.76
CA ALA A 123 6.33 -0.09 -5.15
C ALA A 123 5.94 0.47 -3.77
N GLN A 124 6.91 0.87 -2.94
CA GLN A 124 6.67 1.44 -1.61
C GLN A 124 6.01 2.82 -1.71
N LEU A 125 6.50 3.67 -2.60
CA LEU A 125 5.91 4.99 -2.83
C LEU A 125 4.46 4.87 -3.30
N ARG A 126 4.19 4.00 -4.29
CA ARG A 126 2.84 3.79 -4.82
C ARG A 126 1.87 3.29 -3.76
N ASP A 127 2.27 2.31 -2.97
CA ASP A 127 1.40 1.74 -1.94
C ASP A 127 1.20 2.70 -0.78
N CYS A 128 2.24 3.46 -0.38
CA CYS A 128 2.11 4.50 0.62
C CYS A 128 1.10 5.57 0.19
N LEU A 129 1.20 6.07 -1.03
CA LEU A 129 0.24 7.01 -1.60
C LEU A 129 -1.18 6.45 -1.61
N ALA A 130 -1.36 5.21 -2.08
CA ALA A 130 -2.67 4.57 -2.14
C ALA A 130 -3.29 4.37 -0.75
N LEU A 131 -2.50 3.98 0.24
CA LEU A 131 -2.96 3.80 1.63
C LEU A 131 -3.27 5.14 2.30
N VAL A 132 -2.43 6.15 2.10
CA VAL A 132 -2.65 7.48 2.64
C VAL A 132 -3.90 8.11 2.05
N LEU A 133 -4.13 7.99 0.74
CA LEU A 133 -5.28 8.56 0.04
C LEU A 133 -6.58 7.76 0.28
N GLY A 134 -6.50 6.45 0.46
CA GLY A 134 -7.66 5.58 0.71
C GLY A 134 -8.23 5.66 2.13
N ARG A 135 -7.56 6.38 3.04
CA ARG A 135 -8.09 6.61 4.39
C ARG A 135 -9.08 7.76 4.36
N GLU A 136 -10.34 7.49 4.66
CA GLU A 136 -11.34 8.54 4.84
C GLU A 136 -10.93 9.46 6.00
N THR A 137 -10.95 10.76 5.78
CA THR A 137 -10.87 11.76 6.84
C THR A 137 -12.24 11.83 7.51
N THR A 138 -12.53 10.93 8.43
CA THR A 138 -13.65 11.12 9.35
C THR A 138 -13.20 12.09 10.43
N PRO A 139 -13.76 13.29 10.51
CA PRO A 139 -13.51 14.16 11.64
C PRO A 139 -14.20 13.52 12.85
N ASN A 140 -13.40 13.16 13.84
CA ASN A 140 -13.86 12.92 15.20
C ASN A 140 -14.59 11.60 15.50
N THR A 141 -13.87 10.46 15.63
CA THR A 141 -14.23 9.40 16.62
C THR A 141 -13.39 8.10 16.51
N ALA A 142 -12.15 8.14 16.08
CA ALA A 142 -11.29 6.94 16.12
C ALA A 142 -9.86 7.27 16.57
N PRO A 143 -9.12 6.32 17.19
CA PRO A 143 -7.74 6.54 17.60
C PRO A 143 -6.92 7.03 16.42
N THR A 144 -6.03 8.00 16.66
CA THR A 144 -5.13 8.64 15.70
C THR A 144 -4.67 7.63 14.63
N PRO A 145 -4.95 7.87 13.34
CA PRO A 145 -4.61 6.88 12.31
C PRO A 145 -3.11 6.60 12.34
N ALA A 146 -2.73 5.34 12.54
CA ALA A 146 -1.34 4.93 12.60
C ALA A 146 -0.59 5.38 11.33
N LEU A 147 0.60 5.94 11.51
CA LEU A 147 1.47 6.39 10.41
C LEU A 147 1.69 5.26 9.38
N VAL A 148 1.51 5.54 8.10
CA VAL A 148 1.81 4.59 7.02
C VAL A 148 3.32 4.53 6.83
N THR A 149 3.94 3.44 7.25
CA THR A 149 5.38 3.19 7.08
C THR A 149 5.60 2.09 6.04
N GLY A 150 6.85 1.89 5.62
CA GLY A 150 7.23 0.75 4.79
C GLY A 150 6.81 -0.60 5.38
N ASP A 151 6.89 -0.73 6.70
CA ASP A 151 6.45 -1.94 7.42
C ASP A 151 4.92 -2.08 7.39
N THR A 152 4.18 -0.98 7.55
CA THR A 152 2.71 -0.97 7.44
C THR A 152 2.27 -1.34 6.02
N VAL A 153 2.91 -0.78 5.00
CA VAL A 153 2.68 -1.10 3.59
C VAL A 153 2.93 -2.59 3.33
N PHE A 154 4.02 -3.13 3.87
CA PHE A 154 4.38 -4.53 3.73
C PHE A 154 3.38 -5.45 4.44
N LEU A 155 2.92 -5.10 5.64
CA LEU A 155 1.90 -5.85 6.38
C LEU A 155 0.53 -5.81 5.66
N GLU A 156 0.13 -4.64 5.14
CA GLU A 156 -1.11 -4.53 4.37
C GLU A 156 -1.07 -5.34 3.07
N ARG A 157 0.08 -5.38 2.39
CA ARG A 157 0.27 -6.28 1.23
C ARG A 157 0.08 -7.74 1.62
N LYS A 158 0.71 -8.18 2.73
CA LYS A 158 0.58 -9.55 3.22
C LYS A 158 -0.85 -9.91 3.61
N ARG A 159 -1.60 -8.98 4.22
CA ARG A 159 -3.01 -9.17 4.59
C ARG A 159 -3.92 -9.34 3.38
N ARG A 160 -3.54 -8.82 2.21
CA ARG A 160 -4.30 -8.97 0.96
C ARG A 160 -4.05 -10.28 0.25
N VAL A 161 -2.94 -10.95 0.54
CA VAL A 161 -2.63 -12.28 0.00
C VAL A 161 -3.52 -13.30 0.70
N ARG A 162 -4.33 -14.01 -0.09
CA ARG A 162 -5.18 -15.10 0.38
C ARG A 162 -4.45 -16.42 0.17
N ILE A 163 -4.21 -17.13 1.27
CA ILE A 163 -3.52 -18.42 1.25
C ILE A 163 -4.53 -19.48 1.64
N LEU A 164 -4.55 -20.59 0.89
CA LEU A 164 -5.25 -21.80 1.26
C LEU A 164 -4.22 -22.83 1.73
N VAL A 165 -4.47 -23.49 2.85
CA VAL A 165 -3.69 -24.61 3.36
C VAL A 165 -4.56 -25.86 3.29
N ALA A 166 -4.16 -26.85 2.49
CA ALA A 166 -4.78 -28.15 2.43
C ALA A 166 -3.89 -29.17 3.15
N GLU A 167 -4.36 -29.66 4.29
CA GLU A 167 -3.61 -30.52 5.22
C GLU A 167 -4.64 -31.33 6.01
N ASP A 168 -4.50 -32.64 6.10
CA ASP A 168 -5.46 -33.50 6.79
C ASP A 168 -5.24 -33.63 8.31
N ASN A 169 -4.01 -33.35 8.76
CA ASN A 169 -3.67 -33.45 10.19
C ASN A 169 -3.95 -32.12 10.91
N PRO A 170 -4.87 -32.09 11.91
CA PRO A 170 -5.22 -30.86 12.63
C PRO A 170 -4.02 -30.19 13.32
N THR A 171 -3.03 -30.96 13.79
CA THR A 171 -1.84 -30.41 14.42
C THR A 171 -0.99 -29.64 13.41
N ASN A 172 -0.80 -30.20 12.21
CA ASN A 172 -0.06 -29.56 11.14
C ASN A 172 -0.79 -28.30 10.64
N GLN A 173 -2.13 -28.35 10.54
CA GLN A 173 -2.96 -27.17 10.22
C GLN A 173 -2.68 -26.01 11.19
N ILE A 174 -2.71 -26.30 12.50
CA ILE A 174 -2.45 -25.30 13.55
C ILE A 174 -1.04 -24.71 13.40
N VAL A 175 -0.04 -25.56 13.17
CA VAL A 175 1.35 -25.12 13.00
C VAL A 175 1.50 -24.26 11.74
N ALA A 176 0.97 -24.70 10.60
CA ALA A 176 1.05 -23.94 9.35
C ALA A 176 0.39 -22.56 9.48
N VAL A 177 -0.83 -22.50 10.04
CA VAL A 177 -1.55 -21.24 10.27
C VAL A 177 -0.79 -20.33 11.25
N ALA A 178 -0.23 -20.90 12.33
CA ALA A 178 0.54 -20.11 13.30
C ALA A 178 1.81 -19.49 12.66
N ILE A 179 2.51 -20.24 11.81
CA ILE A 179 3.68 -19.74 11.07
C ILE A 179 3.25 -18.63 10.10
N LEU A 180 2.22 -18.85 9.29
CA LEU A 180 1.72 -17.85 8.34
C LEU A 180 1.25 -16.58 9.05
N LYS A 181 0.54 -16.71 10.18
CA LYS A 181 0.11 -15.60 11.03
C LYS A 181 1.30 -14.82 11.59
N LYS A 182 2.34 -15.52 12.08
CA LYS A 182 3.60 -14.88 12.55
C LYS A 182 4.32 -14.11 11.42
N LEU A 183 4.21 -14.61 10.21
CA LEU A 183 4.71 -13.94 9.00
C LEU A 183 3.81 -12.80 8.50
N GLY A 184 2.64 -12.57 9.11
CA GLY A 184 1.68 -11.51 8.78
C GLY A 184 0.68 -11.87 7.69
N TYR A 185 0.57 -13.15 7.29
CA TYR A 185 -0.42 -13.65 6.33
C TYR A 185 -1.69 -14.15 7.03
N ARG A 186 -2.79 -14.18 6.26
CA ARG A 186 -4.02 -14.90 6.63
C ARG A 186 -4.13 -16.13 5.74
N ALA A 187 -4.59 -17.24 6.32
CA ALA A 187 -4.79 -18.48 5.59
C ALA A 187 -6.12 -19.11 6.00
N ASP A 188 -6.82 -19.65 5.02
CA ASP A 188 -7.95 -20.55 5.20
C ASP A 188 -7.42 -21.99 5.16
N VAL A 189 -8.11 -22.93 5.82
CA VAL A 189 -7.67 -24.32 5.97
C VAL A 189 -8.76 -25.25 5.47
N VAL A 190 -8.35 -26.30 4.77
CA VAL A 190 -9.20 -27.42 4.33
C VAL A 190 -8.52 -28.75 4.66
N ALA A 191 -9.30 -29.81 4.82
CA ALA A 191 -8.81 -31.09 5.35
C ALA A 191 -8.36 -32.09 4.27
N ASN A 192 -8.63 -31.81 2.98
CA ASN A 192 -8.28 -32.72 1.88
C ASN A 192 -8.23 -32.00 0.53
N GLY A 193 -7.76 -32.70 -0.51
CA GLY A 193 -7.64 -32.15 -1.86
C GLY A 193 -8.97 -31.82 -2.53
N LEU A 194 -10.04 -32.55 -2.21
CA LEU A 194 -11.36 -32.30 -2.78
C LEU A 194 -11.94 -30.97 -2.26
N GLU A 195 -11.80 -30.70 -0.98
CA GLU A 195 -12.19 -29.43 -0.37
C GLU A 195 -11.36 -28.28 -0.94
N ALA A 196 -10.04 -28.50 -1.20
CA ALA A 196 -9.19 -27.49 -1.80
C ALA A 196 -9.66 -27.11 -3.22
N VAL A 197 -10.04 -28.09 -4.06
CA VAL A 197 -10.61 -27.83 -5.39
C VAL A 197 -11.89 -26.99 -5.28
N ARG A 198 -12.84 -27.39 -4.41
CA ARG A 198 -14.10 -26.66 -4.19
C ARG A 198 -13.87 -25.23 -3.67
N ALA A 199 -12.92 -25.04 -2.75
CA ALA A 199 -12.60 -23.73 -2.22
C ALA A 199 -12.09 -22.79 -3.31
N LEU A 200 -11.28 -23.29 -4.24
CA LEU A 200 -10.72 -22.53 -5.38
C LEU A 200 -11.75 -22.20 -6.46
N GLU A 201 -12.87 -22.91 -6.54
CA GLU A 201 -13.97 -22.61 -7.45
C GLU A 201 -14.76 -21.38 -6.99
N THR A 202 -14.84 -21.15 -5.68
CA THR A 202 -15.65 -20.09 -5.07
C THR A 202 -14.82 -18.90 -4.60
N ILE A 203 -13.60 -19.13 -4.18
CA ILE A 203 -12.74 -18.11 -3.57
C ILE A 203 -11.43 -17.98 -4.37
N PRO A 204 -11.07 -16.76 -4.83
CA PRO A 204 -9.78 -16.53 -5.47
C PRO A 204 -8.65 -16.53 -4.41
N TYR A 205 -7.85 -17.57 -4.39
CA TYR A 205 -6.61 -17.66 -3.61
C TYR A 205 -5.40 -17.31 -4.47
N ASP A 206 -4.43 -16.62 -3.87
CA ASP A 206 -3.16 -16.26 -4.51
C ASP A 206 -2.13 -17.39 -4.40
N LEU A 207 -2.20 -18.18 -3.33
CA LEU A 207 -1.29 -19.29 -3.04
C LEU A 207 -2.05 -20.44 -2.39
N VAL A 208 -1.68 -21.65 -2.78
CA VAL A 208 -2.13 -22.88 -2.12
C VAL A 208 -0.92 -23.63 -1.60
N LEU A 209 -0.91 -23.93 -0.31
CA LEU A 209 0.00 -24.88 0.31
C LEU A 209 -0.76 -26.23 0.41
N MET A 210 -0.26 -27.23 -0.29
CA MET A 210 -0.95 -28.50 -0.50
C MET A 210 -0.10 -29.64 0.02
N ASP A 211 -0.59 -30.36 1.02
CA ASP A 211 0.02 -31.65 1.39
C ASP A 211 -0.12 -32.66 0.26
N CYS A 212 0.90 -33.50 0.11
CA CYS A 212 0.94 -34.51 -0.93
C CYS A 212 0.02 -35.70 -0.61
N GLN A 213 -0.11 -36.06 0.67
CA GLN A 213 -0.84 -37.25 1.13
C GLN A 213 -2.01 -36.86 2.01
N MET A 214 -3.20 -36.93 1.44
CA MET A 214 -4.46 -36.63 2.15
C MET A 214 -5.52 -37.67 1.77
N PRO A 215 -6.50 -37.93 2.66
CA PRO A 215 -7.64 -38.81 2.35
C PRO A 215 -8.54 -38.19 1.28
N GLU A 216 -9.40 -38.98 0.65
CA GLU A 216 -10.37 -38.62 -0.38
C GLU A 216 -9.77 -38.19 -1.70
N MET A 217 -8.84 -37.24 -1.69
CA MET A 217 -8.08 -36.76 -2.85
C MET A 217 -6.71 -36.31 -2.41
N ASP A 218 -5.68 -36.91 -2.96
CA ASP A 218 -4.30 -36.51 -2.69
C ASP A 218 -3.93 -35.18 -3.35
N GLY A 219 -2.81 -34.55 -2.89
CA GLY A 219 -2.40 -33.24 -3.38
C GLY A 219 -1.97 -33.23 -4.84
N PHE A 220 -1.50 -34.35 -5.38
CA PHE A 220 -1.13 -34.44 -6.80
C PHE A 220 -2.37 -34.46 -7.70
N GLU A 221 -3.39 -35.19 -7.32
CA GLU A 221 -4.65 -35.24 -8.06
C GLU A 221 -5.38 -33.89 -7.95
N ALA A 222 -5.46 -33.30 -6.75
CA ALA A 222 -6.03 -31.97 -6.55
C ALA A 222 -5.33 -30.92 -7.44
N THR A 223 -4.00 -30.93 -7.47
CA THR A 223 -3.21 -30.00 -8.28
C THR A 223 -3.48 -30.18 -9.78
N ARG A 224 -3.61 -31.41 -10.25
CA ARG A 224 -3.96 -31.69 -11.65
C ARG A 224 -5.33 -31.15 -12.01
N ARG A 225 -6.35 -31.33 -11.16
CA ARG A 225 -7.71 -30.79 -11.36
C ARG A 225 -7.71 -29.27 -11.40
N ILE A 226 -7.05 -28.62 -10.45
CA ILE A 226 -6.94 -27.15 -10.37
C ILE A 226 -6.29 -26.56 -11.63
N ARG A 227 -5.23 -27.20 -12.14
CA ARG A 227 -4.53 -26.74 -13.35
C ARG A 227 -5.32 -27.02 -14.62
N GLY A 228 -6.05 -28.14 -14.68
CA GLY A 228 -6.94 -28.49 -15.82
C GLY A 228 -8.07 -27.49 -15.99
N GLN A 229 -8.75 -27.13 -14.92
CA GLN A 229 -9.82 -26.13 -14.96
C GLN A 229 -9.35 -24.73 -15.39
N ARG A 230 -8.11 -24.32 -15.03
CA ARG A 230 -7.53 -23.04 -15.47
C ARG A 230 -7.17 -23.01 -16.95
N SER A 231 -6.84 -24.13 -17.56
CA SER A 231 -6.56 -24.18 -19.01
C SER A 231 -7.84 -24.07 -19.85
N GLU A 232 -8.95 -24.65 -19.41
CA GLU A 232 -10.26 -24.56 -20.06
C GLU A 232 -10.87 -23.15 -19.96
N GLY A 233 -10.74 -22.48 -18.83
CA GLY A 233 -11.24 -21.10 -18.63
C GLY A 233 -10.48 -20.03 -19.42
N ARG A 234 -9.24 -20.28 -19.83
CA ARG A 234 -8.48 -19.37 -20.72
C ARG A 234 -8.86 -19.48 -22.18
N GLY A 235 -9.37 -20.63 -22.63
CA GLY A 235 -9.84 -20.86 -24.00
C GLY A 235 -11.15 -20.14 -24.34
N GLN A 236 -11.99 -19.82 -23.36
CA GLN A 236 -13.31 -19.19 -23.60
C GLN A 236 -13.28 -17.65 -23.63
N ARG A 237 -12.17 -17.00 -23.29
CA ARG A 237 -12.06 -15.52 -23.37
C ARG A 237 -11.56 -14.98 -24.70
N SER A 238 -11.21 -15.84 -25.69
CA SER A 238 -10.74 -15.40 -27.00
C SER A 238 -11.76 -15.50 -28.14
N VAL A 239 -13.04 -15.79 -27.87
CA VAL A 239 -14.10 -15.83 -28.88
C VAL A 239 -15.28 -14.95 -28.45
N ARG A 240 -15.09 -13.65 -28.52
CA ARG A 240 -16.13 -12.64 -28.76
C ARG A 240 -15.47 -11.49 -29.52
N GLN A 241 -15.27 -11.73 -30.80
CA GLN A 241 -15.28 -10.72 -31.83
C GLN A 241 -16.62 -10.98 -32.55
N ASP A 242 -17.53 -10.02 -32.39
CA ASP A 242 -18.28 -9.36 -33.45
C ASP A 242 -19.15 -8.30 -32.78
#